data_3cedbcc84bdf1b7248189478ca3cb8f7
#
_entry.id   3cedbcc84bdf1b7248189478ca3cb8f7
#
_cell.length_a   1.000
_cell.length_b   1.000
_cell.length_c   1.000
_cell.angle_alpha   90.00
_cell.angle_beta   90.00
_cell.angle_gamma   90.00
#
_symmetry.space_group_name_H-M   'P 1'
#
loop_
_entity.id
_entity.type
_entity.pdbx_description
1 polymer ?
#
loop_
_entity_poly.entity_id
_entity_poly.type
_entity_poly.pdbx_seq_one_letter_code
_entity_poly.pdbx_strand_id
1 'polypeptide(L)'
;VQFVALHKPLGHGIKLYPRLFRMFRELRPAIVHTRNLAALEAVVPAWAAGVPVRVHGEHGRDVDDLDGTRRRYQWMRRVYRPFVTRYIALSRDLAGYLVDKVGVPPGRVAQIYNGVDTARFRPAPEPRTAIAGCPFNESGLWLVGTVGRMQTVKDQPTLARAFIEALRLAPALRSRLRLVMVGDGPLRAQAQALLNDAGVGDLCWLPGERGDVADVMRGLSCFVLPSLAEGISNTILEAMASGLPVIATDVGGNAELVARGRTGEIVQANDPQAMAAALVRLASDPARAAEFGAEGRAEVERRFSLQAMVHAYRSLYDRLARPPMGNERQG
;
A
#
# COMPACT_ATOMS: atom_id res chain seq x y z
N VAL A 1 -2.93 -26.36 -1.90
CA VAL A 1 -2.05 -25.49 -2.73
C VAL A 1 -0.68 -26.13 -2.79
N GLN A 2 -0.16 -26.35 -3.98
CA GLN A 2 1.20 -26.84 -4.20
C GLN A 2 2.15 -25.66 -4.32
N PHE A 3 3.26 -25.67 -3.56
CA PHE A 3 4.31 -24.65 -3.62
C PHE A 3 5.54 -25.18 -4.35
N VAL A 4 6.07 -24.41 -5.30
CA VAL A 4 7.28 -24.73 -6.05
C VAL A 4 8.25 -23.56 -5.99
N ALA A 5 9.39 -23.72 -5.32
CA ALA A 5 10.44 -22.72 -5.27
C ALA A 5 11.25 -22.73 -6.58
N LEU A 6 11.35 -21.59 -7.25
CA LEU A 6 12.10 -21.44 -8.51
C LEU A 6 13.55 -21.02 -8.29
N HIS A 7 13.87 -20.41 -7.15
CA HIS A 7 15.21 -19.88 -6.82
C HIS A 7 15.79 -18.98 -7.93
N LYS A 8 14.98 -18.00 -8.36
CA LYS A 8 15.41 -17.07 -9.41
C LYS A 8 16.63 -16.28 -8.94
N PRO A 9 17.74 -16.29 -9.71
CA PRO A 9 18.89 -15.45 -9.40
C PRO A 9 18.56 -13.97 -9.58
N LEU A 10 19.41 -13.09 -9.06
CA LEU A 10 19.31 -11.65 -9.33
C LEU A 10 19.40 -11.38 -10.83
N GLY A 11 18.62 -10.44 -11.33
CA GLY A 11 18.57 -10.07 -12.75
C GLY A 11 17.56 -10.88 -13.57
N HIS A 12 17.87 -11.14 -14.85
CA HIS A 12 16.95 -11.81 -15.77
C HIS A 12 16.84 -13.32 -15.50
N GLY A 13 15.60 -13.83 -15.54
CA GLY A 13 15.30 -15.24 -15.30
C GLY A 13 15.24 -16.10 -16.56
N ILE A 14 15.84 -15.68 -17.68
CA ILE A 14 15.82 -16.41 -18.96
C ILE A 14 16.31 -17.86 -18.81
N LYS A 15 17.28 -18.11 -17.94
CA LYS A 15 17.76 -19.46 -17.62
C LYS A 15 16.68 -20.37 -17.03
N LEU A 16 15.61 -19.81 -16.48
CA LEU A 16 14.47 -20.55 -15.93
C LEU A 16 13.42 -20.91 -16.99
N TYR A 17 13.49 -20.36 -18.19
CA TYR A 17 12.48 -20.58 -19.24
C TYR A 17 12.24 -22.07 -19.57
N PRO A 18 13.28 -22.91 -19.74
CA PRO A 18 13.03 -24.34 -20.01
C PRO A 18 12.35 -25.07 -18.85
N ARG A 19 12.66 -24.68 -17.59
CA ARG A 19 12.01 -25.25 -16.40
C ARG A 19 10.56 -24.79 -16.28
N LEU A 20 10.30 -23.50 -16.48
CA LEU A 20 8.94 -22.92 -16.46
C LEU A 20 8.08 -23.50 -17.60
N PHE A 21 8.65 -23.63 -18.81
CA PHE A 21 7.94 -24.23 -19.95
C PHE A 21 7.51 -25.67 -19.64
N ARG A 22 8.43 -26.52 -19.15
CA ARG A 22 8.10 -27.92 -18.78
C ARG A 22 7.01 -27.96 -17.73
N MET A 23 7.14 -27.15 -16.65
CA MET A 23 6.18 -27.05 -15.58
C MET A 23 4.77 -26.67 -16.10
N PHE A 24 4.67 -25.65 -16.97
CA PHE A 24 3.39 -25.24 -17.55
C PHE A 24 2.80 -26.28 -18.50
N ARG A 25 3.66 -27.01 -19.22
CA ARG A 25 3.21 -28.13 -20.09
C ARG A 25 2.65 -29.31 -19.28
N GLU A 26 3.24 -29.60 -18.14
CA GLU A 26 2.82 -30.67 -17.22
C GLU A 26 1.53 -30.29 -16.48
N LEU A 27 1.49 -29.08 -15.87
CA LEU A 27 0.38 -28.61 -15.07
C LEU A 27 -0.84 -28.16 -15.89
N ARG A 28 -0.65 -27.77 -17.15
CA ARG A 28 -1.69 -27.26 -18.06
C ARG A 28 -2.65 -26.24 -17.42
N PRO A 29 -2.14 -25.19 -16.75
CA PRO A 29 -3.01 -24.25 -16.05
C PRO A 29 -3.88 -23.49 -17.05
N ALA A 30 -5.15 -23.26 -16.71
CA ALA A 30 -6.03 -22.38 -17.48
C ALA A 30 -5.58 -20.92 -17.41
N ILE A 31 -5.02 -20.51 -16.26
CA ILE A 31 -4.55 -19.14 -16.01
C ILE A 31 -3.17 -19.19 -15.38
N VAL A 32 -2.25 -18.36 -15.88
CA VAL A 32 -1.00 -18.00 -15.20
C VAL A 32 -1.10 -16.54 -14.78
N HIS A 33 -0.89 -16.25 -13.50
CA HIS A 33 -0.85 -14.90 -12.98
C HIS A 33 0.55 -14.57 -12.45
N THR A 34 1.19 -13.59 -13.06
CA THR A 34 2.49 -13.06 -12.66
C THR A 34 2.31 -11.71 -11.92
N ARG A 35 3.20 -11.40 -11.00
CA ARG A 35 3.15 -10.16 -10.21
C ARG A 35 4.47 -9.42 -10.26
N ASN A 36 4.41 -8.12 -10.45
CA ASN A 36 5.53 -7.19 -10.53
C ASN A 36 6.52 -7.54 -11.66
N LEU A 37 7.37 -6.59 -11.99
CA LEU A 37 8.33 -6.70 -13.09
C LEU A 37 9.21 -7.95 -13.00
N ALA A 38 9.61 -8.35 -11.79
CA ALA A 38 10.48 -9.50 -11.58
C ALA A 38 9.91 -10.84 -12.07
N ALA A 39 8.57 -10.98 -12.09
CA ALA A 39 7.90 -12.19 -12.56
C ALA A 39 7.32 -12.04 -13.99
N LEU A 40 7.33 -10.83 -14.58
CA LEU A 40 6.72 -10.56 -15.87
C LEU A 40 7.28 -11.46 -16.98
N GLU A 41 8.58 -11.74 -16.97
CA GLU A 41 9.23 -12.58 -17.97
C GLU A 41 8.69 -14.02 -18.04
N ALA A 42 8.04 -14.53 -16.99
CA ALA A 42 7.43 -15.86 -16.98
C ALA A 42 6.21 -15.98 -17.94
N VAL A 43 5.68 -14.87 -18.45
CA VAL A 43 4.58 -14.89 -19.43
C VAL A 43 5.02 -15.49 -20.77
N VAL A 44 6.32 -15.42 -21.13
CA VAL A 44 6.86 -15.96 -22.39
C VAL A 44 6.83 -17.50 -22.37
N PRO A 45 7.46 -18.20 -21.39
CA PRO A 45 7.34 -19.66 -21.32
C PRO A 45 5.92 -20.13 -21.09
N ALA A 46 5.05 -19.35 -20.43
CA ALA A 46 3.62 -19.68 -20.31
C ALA A 46 2.91 -19.63 -21.67
N TRP A 47 3.18 -18.60 -22.48
CA TRP A 47 2.68 -18.49 -23.84
C TRP A 47 3.18 -19.65 -24.72
N ALA A 48 4.48 -19.92 -24.71
CA ALA A 48 5.08 -21.02 -25.48
C ALA A 48 4.51 -22.39 -25.07
N ALA A 49 4.16 -22.59 -23.80
CA ALA A 49 3.54 -23.80 -23.29
C ALA A 49 2.05 -23.94 -23.67
N GLY A 50 1.45 -22.93 -24.31
CA GLY A 50 0.05 -22.94 -24.72
C GLY A 50 -0.94 -22.53 -23.61
N VAL A 51 -0.49 -21.89 -22.53
CA VAL A 51 -1.40 -21.36 -21.48
C VAL A 51 -2.31 -20.31 -22.11
N PRO A 52 -3.65 -20.48 -22.08
CA PRO A 52 -4.55 -19.59 -22.81
C PRO A 52 -4.66 -18.20 -22.19
N VAL A 53 -4.65 -18.08 -20.87
CA VAL A 53 -4.81 -16.84 -20.14
C VAL A 53 -3.56 -16.52 -19.32
N ARG A 54 -2.94 -15.38 -19.62
CA ARG A 54 -1.74 -14.89 -18.93
C ARG A 54 -2.04 -13.51 -18.37
N VAL A 55 -2.27 -13.46 -17.06
CA VAL A 55 -2.56 -12.24 -16.30
C VAL A 55 -1.27 -11.68 -15.72
N HIS A 56 -1.11 -10.38 -15.75
CA HIS A 56 0.01 -9.69 -15.07
C HIS A 56 -0.50 -8.60 -14.14
N GLY A 57 -0.13 -8.66 -12.87
CA GLY A 57 -0.46 -7.66 -11.84
C GLY A 57 0.69 -6.68 -11.59
N GLU A 58 0.43 -5.39 -11.77
CA GLU A 58 1.30 -4.31 -11.29
C GLU A 58 0.89 -3.89 -9.88
N HIS A 59 1.77 -4.14 -8.90
CA HIS A 59 1.52 -3.89 -7.49
C HIS A 59 2.25 -2.67 -6.93
N GLY A 60 2.96 -1.93 -7.77
CA GLY A 60 3.75 -0.75 -7.44
C GLY A 60 4.78 -0.48 -8.54
N ARG A 61 5.46 0.64 -8.43
CA ARG A 61 6.59 0.98 -9.29
C ARG A 61 7.87 0.41 -8.70
N ASP A 62 8.91 0.31 -9.53
CA ASP A 62 10.22 -0.12 -9.09
C ASP A 62 10.85 0.94 -8.17
N VAL A 63 11.60 0.51 -7.15
CA VAL A 63 12.23 1.41 -6.16
C VAL A 63 13.11 2.48 -6.81
N ASP A 64 13.74 2.10 -7.94
CA ASP A 64 14.60 2.99 -8.72
C ASP A 64 13.83 3.83 -9.75
N ASP A 65 12.50 3.72 -9.84
CA ASP A 65 11.66 4.39 -10.85
C ASP A 65 10.32 4.82 -10.24
N LEU A 66 10.39 5.56 -9.15
CA LEU A 66 9.22 5.98 -8.37
C LEU A 66 8.20 6.78 -9.22
N ASP A 67 8.71 7.57 -10.18
CA ASP A 67 7.88 8.40 -11.07
C ASP A 67 7.42 7.65 -12.32
N GLY A 68 7.90 6.43 -12.56
CA GLY A 68 7.60 5.66 -13.77
C GLY A 68 8.15 6.29 -15.05
N THR A 69 9.21 7.11 -14.94
CA THR A 69 9.77 7.88 -16.07
C THR A 69 10.93 7.17 -16.77
N ARG A 70 11.54 6.17 -16.14
CA ARG A 70 12.68 5.49 -16.69
C ARG A 70 12.31 4.62 -17.87
N ARG A 71 12.74 5.02 -19.07
CA ARG A 71 12.46 4.36 -20.36
C ARG A 71 12.83 2.86 -20.36
N ARG A 72 13.86 2.46 -19.61
CA ARG A 72 14.28 1.06 -19.47
C ARG A 72 13.15 0.17 -18.95
N TYR A 73 12.47 0.57 -17.89
CA TYR A 73 11.39 -0.19 -17.28
C TYR A 73 10.11 -0.17 -18.13
N GLN A 74 9.84 0.95 -18.78
CA GLN A 74 8.73 1.04 -19.74
C GLN A 74 8.98 0.12 -20.95
N TRP A 75 10.22 0.13 -21.48
CA TRP A 75 10.60 -0.72 -22.62
C TRP A 75 10.51 -2.21 -22.27
N MET A 76 11.00 -2.62 -21.09
CA MET A 76 10.87 -4.00 -20.64
C MET A 76 9.39 -4.45 -20.60
N ARG A 77 8.49 -3.64 -20.05
CA ARG A 77 7.06 -3.94 -20.03
C ARG A 77 6.46 -4.01 -21.43
N ARG A 78 6.89 -3.14 -22.34
CA ARG A 78 6.45 -3.15 -23.75
C ARG A 78 6.86 -4.41 -24.49
N VAL A 79 8.08 -4.92 -24.27
CA VAL A 79 8.58 -6.17 -24.89
C VAL A 79 7.72 -7.36 -24.47
N TYR A 80 7.32 -7.46 -23.22
CA TYR A 80 6.51 -8.56 -22.73
C TYR A 80 4.99 -8.38 -22.98
N ARG A 81 4.54 -7.17 -23.33
CA ARG A 81 3.13 -6.84 -23.55
C ARG A 81 2.38 -7.77 -24.51
N PRO A 82 2.96 -8.25 -25.64
CA PRO A 82 2.26 -9.15 -26.55
C PRO A 82 1.88 -10.49 -25.92
N PHE A 83 2.63 -10.94 -24.93
CA PHE A 83 2.43 -12.23 -24.27
C PHE A 83 1.43 -12.17 -23.09
N VAL A 84 1.03 -10.99 -22.64
CA VAL A 84 0.06 -10.80 -21.56
C VAL A 84 -1.35 -10.65 -22.13
N THR A 85 -2.31 -11.43 -21.66
CA THR A 85 -3.72 -11.33 -22.10
C THR A 85 -4.49 -10.26 -21.34
N ARG A 86 -4.20 -10.08 -20.05
CA ARG A 86 -4.88 -9.12 -19.18
C ARG A 86 -3.90 -8.55 -18.15
N TYR A 87 -4.00 -7.26 -17.89
CA TYR A 87 -3.29 -6.57 -16.81
C TYR A 87 -4.24 -6.29 -15.65
N ILE A 88 -3.69 -6.33 -14.43
CA ILE A 88 -4.35 -5.86 -13.21
C ILE A 88 -3.49 -4.73 -12.63
N ALA A 89 -4.09 -3.59 -12.41
CA ALA A 89 -3.48 -2.44 -11.73
C ALA A 89 -4.12 -2.25 -10.35
N LEU A 90 -3.32 -2.02 -9.31
CA LEU A 90 -3.84 -1.81 -7.95
C LEU A 90 -4.42 -0.42 -7.73
N SER A 91 -4.13 0.55 -8.60
CA SER A 91 -4.61 1.93 -8.53
C SER A 91 -4.94 2.47 -9.92
N ARG A 92 -5.68 3.55 -9.98
CA ARG A 92 -5.91 4.30 -11.23
C ARG A 92 -4.62 4.88 -11.76
N ASP A 93 -3.74 5.36 -10.88
CA ASP A 93 -2.40 5.83 -11.23
C ASP A 93 -1.60 4.76 -11.97
N LEU A 94 -1.56 3.52 -11.45
CA LEU A 94 -0.91 2.40 -12.13
C LEU A 94 -1.61 1.98 -13.42
N ALA A 95 -2.94 2.07 -13.47
CA ALA A 95 -3.68 1.81 -14.70
C ALA A 95 -3.35 2.84 -15.78
N GLY A 96 -3.29 4.13 -15.43
CA GLY A 96 -2.83 5.20 -16.31
C GLY A 96 -1.40 4.98 -16.79
N TYR A 97 -0.48 4.62 -15.90
CA TYR A 97 0.90 4.26 -16.28
C TYR A 97 0.96 3.13 -17.32
N LEU A 98 0.18 2.06 -17.13
CA LEU A 98 0.12 0.95 -18.09
C LEU A 98 -0.43 1.38 -19.45
N VAL A 99 -1.43 2.22 -19.48
CA VAL A 99 -2.04 2.72 -20.72
C VAL A 99 -1.12 3.74 -21.41
N ASP A 100 -0.71 4.79 -20.69
CA ASP A 100 -0.07 5.96 -21.29
C ASP A 100 1.43 5.77 -21.53
N LYS A 101 2.12 5.07 -20.62
CA LYS A 101 3.58 4.90 -20.68
C LYS A 101 3.99 3.56 -21.26
N VAL A 102 3.27 2.47 -20.96
CA VAL A 102 3.56 1.13 -21.50
C VAL A 102 2.83 0.87 -22.82
N GLY A 103 1.71 1.56 -23.07
CA GLY A 103 0.89 1.43 -24.27
C GLY A 103 0.01 0.18 -24.24
N VAL A 104 -0.45 -0.24 -23.07
CA VAL A 104 -1.43 -1.33 -22.93
C VAL A 104 -2.80 -0.80 -23.35
N PRO A 105 -3.53 -1.49 -24.26
CA PRO A 105 -4.89 -1.08 -24.60
C PRO A 105 -5.79 -1.00 -23.35
N PRO A 106 -6.58 0.07 -23.16
CA PRO A 106 -7.42 0.25 -21.96
C PRO A 106 -8.32 -0.96 -21.68
N GLY A 107 -8.91 -1.57 -22.71
CA GLY A 107 -9.74 -2.78 -22.58
C GLY A 107 -9.00 -4.01 -22.07
N ARG A 108 -7.67 -3.99 -21.99
CA ARG A 108 -6.84 -5.08 -21.42
C ARG A 108 -6.39 -4.79 -19.99
N VAL A 109 -6.72 -3.65 -19.41
CA VAL A 109 -6.41 -3.29 -18.03
C VAL A 109 -7.66 -3.44 -17.17
N ALA A 110 -7.55 -4.18 -16.08
CA ALA A 110 -8.54 -4.25 -15.02
C ALA A 110 -7.94 -3.58 -13.77
N GLN A 111 -8.71 -2.72 -13.11
CA GLN A 111 -8.28 -2.12 -11.86
C GLN A 111 -8.91 -2.87 -10.69
N ILE A 112 -8.09 -3.42 -9.79
CA ILE A 112 -8.53 -4.15 -8.60
C ILE A 112 -7.66 -3.69 -7.42
N TYR A 113 -8.28 -3.03 -6.44
CA TYR A 113 -7.59 -2.58 -5.23
C TYR A 113 -7.18 -3.76 -4.34
N ASN A 114 -6.15 -3.55 -3.51
CA ASN A 114 -5.88 -4.46 -2.39
C ASN A 114 -7.04 -4.47 -1.42
N GLY A 115 -7.20 -5.61 -0.73
CA GLY A 115 -8.17 -5.77 0.35
C GLY A 115 -7.49 -5.91 1.70
N VAL A 116 -8.17 -5.45 2.75
CA VAL A 116 -7.76 -5.59 4.14
C VAL A 116 -8.72 -6.51 4.91
N ASP A 117 -8.16 -7.28 5.85
CA ASP A 117 -8.94 -8.10 6.79
C ASP A 117 -9.60 -7.20 7.85
N THR A 118 -10.87 -6.88 7.64
CA THR A 118 -11.67 -6.00 8.51
C THR A 118 -12.08 -6.64 9.84
N ALA A 119 -11.90 -7.95 9.99
CA ALA A 119 -12.10 -8.63 11.27
C ALA A 119 -10.84 -8.50 12.15
N ARG A 120 -9.66 -8.62 11.55
CA ARG A 120 -8.37 -8.44 12.22
C ARG A 120 -8.12 -6.95 12.54
N PHE A 121 -8.25 -6.07 11.55
CA PHE A 121 -8.13 -4.62 11.69
C PHE A 121 -9.52 -4.03 11.92
N ARG A 122 -9.79 -3.66 13.15
CA ARG A 122 -11.10 -3.15 13.61
C ARG A 122 -10.91 -2.06 14.65
N PRO A 123 -11.87 -1.16 14.84
CA PRO A 123 -11.80 -0.15 15.86
C PRO A 123 -11.58 -0.74 17.25
N ALA A 124 -10.91 -0.01 18.11
CA ALA A 124 -10.82 -0.34 19.54
C ALA A 124 -12.20 -0.18 20.19
N PRO A 125 -12.54 -1.00 21.20
CA PRO A 125 -13.56 -0.61 22.15
C PRO A 125 -13.06 0.63 22.92
N GLU A 126 -13.96 1.47 23.37
CA GLU A 126 -13.58 2.54 24.31
C GLU A 126 -13.39 1.95 25.73
N PRO A 127 -12.37 2.36 26.46
CA PRO A 127 -11.28 3.28 26.10
C PRO A 127 -10.29 2.65 25.11
N ARG A 128 -9.45 3.50 24.47
CA ARG A 128 -8.40 3.09 23.52
C ARG A 128 -7.58 1.90 24.06
N THR A 129 -7.29 0.92 23.20
CA THR A 129 -6.50 -0.26 23.54
C THR A 129 -5.06 0.11 23.90
N ALA A 130 -4.57 -0.36 25.04
CA ALA A 130 -3.17 -0.20 25.41
C ALA A 130 -2.25 -0.96 24.43
N ILE A 131 -1.17 -0.32 23.98
CA ILE A 131 -0.15 -0.94 23.13
C ILE A 131 0.89 -1.58 24.07
N ALA A 132 1.10 -2.88 23.93
CA ALA A 132 2.05 -3.62 24.77
C ALA A 132 3.47 -3.03 24.69
N GLY A 133 4.08 -2.72 25.83
CA GLY A 133 5.41 -2.13 25.92
C GLY A 133 5.52 -0.66 25.49
N CYS A 134 4.42 -0.02 25.11
CA CYS A 134 4.41 1.42 24.82
C CYS A 134 4.43 2.22 26.13
N PRO A 135 5.30 3.24 26.26
CA PRO A 135 5.34 4.09 27.45
C PRO A 135 4.16 5.09 27.52
N PHE A 136 3.29 5.14 26.51
CA PHE A 136 2.24 6.15 26.33
C PHE A 136 0.82 5.58 26.40
N ASN A 137 0.55 4.72 27.40
CA ASN A 137 -0.76 4.09 27.55
C ASN A 137 -1.73 4.85 28.49
N GLU A 138 -1.32 5.99 29.00
CA GLU A 138 -2.14 6.84 29.87
C GLU A 138 -3.35 7.40 29.12
N SER A 139 -4.45 7.58 29.86
CA SER A 139 -5.65 8.25 29.36
C SER A 139 -5.36 9.72 29.03
N GLY A 140 -6.01 10.26 28.00
CA GLY A 140 -5.85 11.65 27.57
C GLY A 140 -4.67 11.90 26.62
N LEU A 141 -3.75 10.95 26.44
CA LEU A 141 -2.72 11.05 25.42
C LEU A 141 -3.30 10.82 24.02
N TRP A 142 -2.82 11.59 23.05
CA TRP A 142 -3.19 11.47 21.65
C TRP A 142 -1.98 10.93 20.85
N LEU A 143 -2.07 9.66 20.41
CA LEU A 143 -0.98 8.95 19.76
C LEU A 143 -1.09 9.07 18.25
N VAL A 144 -0.17 9.81 17.65
CA VAL A 144 0.04 9.77 16.20
C VAL A 144 1.05 8.67 15.88
N GLY A 145 0.77 7.83 14.87
CA GLY A 145 1.69 6.75 14.56
C GLY A 145 1.83 6.44 13.07
N THR A 146 2.92 5.76 12.77
CA THR A 146 3.18 5.14 11.48
C THR A 146 3.67 3.71 11.66
N VAL A 147 3.37 2.84 10.69
CA VAL A 147 3.82 1.45 10.66
C VAL A 147 4.39 1.13 9.29
N GLY A 148 5.62 0.63 9.25
CA GLY A 148 6.25 0.22 8.00
C GLY A 148 7.78 0.23 8.04
N ARG A 149 8.40 -0.36 7.03
CA ARG A 149 9.86 -0.38 6.89
C ARG A 149 10.40 1.05 6.80
N MET A 150 11.44 1.35 7.57
CA MET A 150 12.05 2.69 7.60
C MET A 150 13.10 2.83 6.49
N GLN A 151 12.60 3.01 5.27
CA GLN A 151 13.38 3.13 4.04
C GLN A 151 13.07 4.45 3.33
N THR A 152 13.94 4.87 2.43
CA THR A 152 13.84 6.15 1.69
C THR A 152 12.43 6.39 1.12
N VAL A 153 11.83 5.37 0.52
CA VAL A 153 10.48 5.49 -0.07
C VAL A 153 9.38 5.78 0.96
N LYS A 154 9.59 5.42 2.24
CA LYS A 154 8.62 5.62 3.34
C LYS A 154 8.84 6.90 4.14
N ASP A 155 10.00 7.51 4.03
CA ASP A 155 10.37 8.85 4.52
C ASP A 155 9.91 9.21 5.95
N GLN A 156 10.18 8.32 6.91
CA GLN A 156 9.89 8.58 8.32
C GLN A 156 10.57 9.85 8.87
N PRO A 157 11.75 10.28 8.39
CA PRO A 157 12.34 11.56 8.79
C PRO A 157 11.43 12.77 8.52
N THR A 158 10.63 12.77 7.46
CA THR A 158 9.63 13.83 7.22
C THR A 158 8.52 13.83 8.30
N LEU A 159 8.07 12.65 8.76
CA LEU A 159 7.13 12.58 9.89
C LEU A 159 7.77 13.08 11.19
N ALA A 160 9.04 12.75 11.46
CA ALA A 160 9.75 13.27 12.62
C ALA A 160 9.81 14.80 12.61
N ARG A 161 10.16 15.41 11.46
CA ARG A 161 10.15 16.88 11.30
C ARG A 161 8.74 17.47 11.46
N ALA A 162 7.71 16.81 10.90
CA ALA A 162 6.33 17.25 11.04
C ALA A 162 5.83 17.21 12.49
N PHE A 163 6.24 16.20 13.26
CA PHE A 163 5.93 16.12 14.70
C PHE A 163 6.59 17.27 15.50
N ILE A 164 7.87 17.53 15.25
CA ILE A 164 8.60 18.66 15.86
C ILE A 164 7.89 19.98 15.53
N GLU A 165 7.55 20.18 14.27
CA GLU A 165 6.88 21.40 13.80
C GLU A 165 5.46 21.54 14.36
N ALA A 166 4.71 20.44 14.51
CA ALA A 166 3.39 20.46 15.14
C ALA A 166 3.44 20.93 16.60
N LEU A 167 4.46 20.51 17.35
CA LEU A 167 4.68 20.98 18.72
C LEU A 167 5.11 22.46 18.78
N ARG A 168 5.82 22.95 17.74
CA ARG A 168 6.16 24.37 17.60
C ARG A 168 4.95 25.22 17.27
N LEU A 169 4.09 24.75 16.36
CA LEU A 169 2.86 25.46 15.95
C LEU A 169 1.81 25.50 17.06
N ALA A 170 1.72 24.44 17.84
CA ALA A 170 0.75 24.32 18.93
C ALA A 170 1.42 23.79 20.21
N PRO A 171 2.14 24.62 20.97
CA PRO A 171 2.90 24.20 22.16
C PRO A 171 2.02 23.53 23.24
N ALA A 172 0.75 23.86 23.32
CA ALA A 172 -0.19 23.22 24.24
C ALA A 172 -0.36 21.71 23.98
N LEU A 173 -0.12 21.24 22.77
CA LEU A 173 -0.17 19.82 22.43
C LEU A 173 0.95 19.00 23.07
N ARG A 174 2.05 19.63 23.54
CA ARG A 174 3.19 18.94 24.18
C ARG A 174 2.77 18.09 25.37
N SER A 175 1.74 18.50 26.09
CA SER A 175 1.21 17.75 27.25
C SER A 175 0.58 16.42 26.86
N ARG A 176 0.03 16.26 25.63
CA ARG A 176 -0.77 15.09 25.26
C ARG A 176 -0.37 14.42 23.95
N LEU A 177 0.32 15.10 23.03
CA LEU A 177 0.71 14.53 21.74
C LEU A 177 1.93 13.61 21.89
N ARG A 178 1.84 12.39 21.37
CA ARG A 178 2.93 11.40 21.38
C ARG A 178 3.10 10.79 19.99
N LEU A 179 4.34 10.45 19.63
CA LEU A 179 4.69 9.86 18.36
C LEU A 179 5.06 8.37 18.54
N VAL A 180 4.45 7.50 17.74
CA VAL A 180 4.73 6.06 17.69
C VAL A 180 5.17 5.68 16.28
N MET A 181 6.42 5.24 16.11
CA MET A 181 6.95 4.84 14.82
C MET A 181 7.38 3.37 14.85
N VAL A 182 6.51 2.49 14.32
CA VAL A 182 6.73 1.04 14.30
C VAL A 182 7.37 0.61 12.99
N GLY A 183 8.46 -0.13 13.09
CA GLY A 183 9.22 -0.67 11.99
C GLY A 183 10.71 -0.49 12.17
N ASP A 184 11.47 -1.05 11.26
CA ASP A 184 12.93 -0.94 11.27
C ASP A 184 13.45 -0.65 9.86
N GLY A 185 14.71 -0.24 9.78
CA GLY A 185 15.40 0.05 8.53
C GLY A 185 16.42 1.18 8.64
N PRO A 186 17.12 1.49 7.54
CA PRO A 186 18.25 2.44 7.54
C PRO A 186 17.89 3.86 8.00
N LEU A 187 16.63 4.28 7.91
CA LEU A 187 16.22 5.63 8.32
C LEU A 187 15.82 5.73 9.79
N ARG A 188 15.79 4.62 10.56
CA ARG A 188 15.39 4.63 11.97
C ARG A 188 16.30 5.51 12.84
N ALA A 189 17.61 5.34 12.70
CA ALA A 189 18.59 6.12 13.46
C ALA A 189 18.50 7.62 13.13
N GLN A 190 18.28 7.97 11.85
CA GLN A 190 18.12 9.36 11.44
C GLN A 190 16.85 9.98 12.03
N ALA A 191 15.71 9.27 12.01
CA ALA A 191 14.48 9.76 12.61
C ALA A 191 14.63 9.97 14.13
N GLN A 192 15.27 9.03 14.83
CA GLN A 192 15.53 9.13 16.27
C GLN A 192 16.44 10.32 16.59
N ALA A 193 17.51 10.53 15.81
CA ALA A 193 18.44 11.65 16.01
C ALA A 193 17.71 13.00 15.87
N LEU A 194 16.90 13.17 14.81
CA LEU A 194 16.10 14.40 14.62
C LEU A 194 15.21 14.72 15.83
N LEU A 195 14.56 13.70 16.40
CA LEU A 195 13.68 13.88 17.56
C LEU A 195 14.46 14.22 18.84
N ASN A 196 15.61 13.58 19.05
CA ASN A 196 16.47 13.83 20.19
C ASN A 196 17.08 15.24 20.13
N ASP A 197 17.62 15.65 18.98
CA ASP A 197 18.25 16.97 18.76
C ASP A 197 17.24 18.10 18.95
N ALA A 198 15.95 17.84 18.66
CA ALA A 198 14.86 18.80 18.93
C ALA A 198 14.35 18.78 20.38
N GLY A 199 14.89 17.95 21.27
CA GLY A 199 14.46 17.85 22.66
C GLY A 199 13.05 17.31 22.85
N VAL A 200 12.62 16.39 21.94
CA VAL A 200 11.29 15.75 21.99
C VAL A 200 11.37 14.21 21.97
N GLY A 201 12.56 13.65 22.14
CA GLY A 201 12.77 12.21 22.13
C GLY A 201 11.94 11.45 23.18
N ASP A 202 11.72 12.06 24.34
CA ASP A 202 10.88 11.57 25.44
C ASP A 202 9.38 11.47 25.09
N LEU A 203 8.94 12.16 24.06
CA LEU A 203 7.57 12.13 23.54
C LEU A 203 7.38 11.10 22.42
N CYS A 204 8.43 10.34 22.09
CA CYS A 204 8.48 9.46 20.91
C CYS A 204 8.86 8.04 21.31
N TRP A 205 8.22 7.06 20.66
CA TRP A 205 8.52 5.66 20.84
C TRP A 205 8.78 4.98 19.50
N LEU A 206 10.01 4.48 19.32
CA LEU A 206 10.47 3.77 18.13
C LEU A 206 10.87 2.33 18.49
N PRO A 207 9.90 1.41 18.72
CA PRO A 207 10.16 0.06 19.26
C PRO A 207 10.91 -0.88 18.30
N GLY A 208 11.07 -0.50 17.04
CA GLY A 208 11.52 -1.41 15.99
C GLY A 208 10.38 -2.17 15.33
N GLU A 209 10.67 -3.33 14.73
CA GLU A 209 9.69 -4.17 14.06
C GLU A 209 8.78 -4.89 15.07
N ARG A 210 7.47 -4.98 14.76
CA ARG A 210 6.46 -5.61 15.61
C ARG A 210 5.54 -6.52 14.79
N GLY A 211 5.11 -7.63 15.40
CA GLY A 211 4.16 -8.58 14.81
C GLY A 211 2.68 -8.28 15.14
N ASP A 212 2.42 -7.46 16.15
CA ASP A 212 1.09 -7.13 16.67
C ASP A 212 0.52 -5.84 16.08
N VAL A 213 0.74 -5.60 14.78
CA VAL A 213 0.36 -4.35 14.08
C VAL A 213 -1.11 -3.99 14.28
N ALA A 214 -2.03 -4.98 14.33
CA ALA A 214 -3.45 -4.71 14.55
C ALA A 214 -3.71 -4.13 15.96
N ASP A 215 -2.97 -4.56 16.98
CA ASP A 215 -3.08 -4.01 18.33
C ASP A 215 -2.47 -2.61 18.41
N VAL A 216 -1.34 -2.40 17.74
CA VAL A 216 -0.75 -1.07 17.58
C VAL A 216 -1.76 -0.11 16.94
N MET A 217 -2.38 -0.48 15.81
CA MET A 217 -3.37 0.35 15.14
C MET A 217 -4.54 0.72 16.08
N ARG A 218 -5.05 -0.24 16.86
CA ARG A 218 -6.12 0.01 17.85
C ARG A 218 -5.71 0.95 18.99
N GLY A 219 -4.42 1.07 19.24
CA GLY A 219 -3.88 1.95 20.26
C GLY A 219 -3.54 3.35 19.76
N LEU A 220 -3.58 3.63 18.46
CA LEU A 220 -3.34 4.95 17.90
C LEU A 220 -4.61 5.83 17.93
N SER A 221 -4.40 7.14 17.80
CA SER A 221 -5.44 8.15 17.61
C SER A 221 -5.47 8.67 16.18
N CYS A 222 -4.35 8.58 15.45
CA CYS A 222 -4.21 8.97 14.05
C CYS A 222 -3.07 8.19 13.41
N PHE A 223 -3.25 7.81 12.16
CA PHE A 223 -2.22 7.18 11.35
C PHE A 223 -1.63 8.17 10.33
N VAL A 224 -0.31 8.17 10.16
CA VAL A 224 0.38 9.02 9.19
C VAL A 224 1.24 8.18 8.26
N LEU A 225 1.12 8.44 6.95
CA LEU A 225 1.98 7.85 5.93
C LEU A 225 2.73 8.94 5.16
N PRO A 226 4.03 9.18 5.46
CA PRO A 226 4.82 10.25 4.84
C PRO A 226 5.51 9.84 3.53
N SER A 227 5.10 8.75 2.89
CA SER A 227 5.79 8.11 1.78
C SER A 227 6.07 9.04 0.60
N LEU A 228 7.18 8.80 -0.10
CA LEU A 228 7.55 9.46 -1.36
C LEU A 228 6.91 8.78 -2.58
N ALA A 229 6.57 7.50 -2.46
CA ALA A 229 5.88 6.75 -3.52
C ALA A 229 5.12 5.56 -2.94
N GLU A 230 3.97 5.25 -3.54
CA GLU A 230 3.12 4.10 -3.23
C GLU A 230 2.47 3.56 -4.51
N GLY A 231 2.16 2.26 -4.52
CA GLY A 231 1.19 1.72 -5.47
C GLY A 231 -0.22 1.90 -4.92
N ILE A 232 -0.54 1.10 -3.92
CA ILE A 232 -1.67 1.21 -2.98
C ILE A 232 -1.15 0.84 -1.60
N SER A 233 -1.34 1.69 -0.62
CA SER A 233 -0.83 1.45 0.72
C SER A 233 -1.75 0.53 1.52
N ASN A 234 -1.24 -0.67 1.86
CA ASN A 234 -1.94 -1.59 2.75
C ASN A 234 -2.08 -1.00 4.16
N THR A 235 -1.08 -0.25 4.64
CA THR A 235 -1.13 0.33 5.99
C THR A 235 -2.16 1.45 6.11
N ILE A 236 -2.46 2.19 5.02
CA ILE A 236 -3.64 3.09 5.00
C ILE A 236 -4.93 2.29 5.15
N LEU A 237 -5.08 1.19 4.39
CA LEU A 237 -6.26 0.32 4.50
C LEU A 237 -6.42 -0.28 5.90
N GLU A 238 -5.32 -0.71 6.52
CA GLU A 238 -5.28 -1.24 7.89
C GLU A 238 -5.66 -0.17 8.92
N ALA A 239 -5.17 1.06 8.77
CA ALA A 239 -5.51 2.19 9.63
C ALA A 239 -6.99 2.59 9.50
N MET A 240 -7.49 2.76 8.27
CA MET A 240 -8.90 3.04 8.01
C MET A 240 -9.81 1.91 8.51
N ALA A 241 -9.41 0.64 8.32
CA ALA A 241 -10.12 -0.51 8.87
C ALA A 241 -10.17 -0.50 10.40
N SER A 242 -9.15 0.05 11.05
CA SER A 242 -9.10 0.24 12.49
C SER A 242 -9.85 1.49 12.98
N GLY A 243 -10.52 2.21 12.09
CA GLY A 243 -11.28 3.43 12.44
C GLY A 243 -10.39 4.65 12.72
N LEU A 244 -9.16 4.67 12.20
CA LEU A 244 -8.25 5.81 12.40
C LEU A 244 -8.43 6.86 11.31
N PRO A 245 -8.42 8.16 11.67
CA PRO A 245 -8.17 9.22 10.69
C PRO A 245 -6.78 9.06 10.10
N VAL A 246 -6.63 9.34 8.80
CA VAL A 246 -5.36 9.16 8.08
C VAL A 246 -4.84 10.50 7.59
N ILE A 247 -3.55 10.76 7.79
CA ILE A 247 -2.80 11.80 7.08
C ILE A 247 -1.84 11.07 6.13
N ALA A 248 -1.93 11.33 4.83
CA ALA A 248 -1.06 10.69 3.86
C ALA A 248 -0.53 11.70 2.83
N THR A 249 0.60 11.38 2.23
CA THR A 249 1.14 12.13 1.10
C THR A 249 0.39 11.84 -0.18
N ASP A 250 0.30 12.85 -1.07
CA ASP A 250 -0.33 12.76 -2.39
C ASP A 250 0.60 12.05 -3.39
N VAL A 251 0.76 10.74 -3.21
CA VAL A 251 1.61 9.92 -4.07
C VAL A 251 0.91 8.60 -4.43
N GLY A 252 1.09 8.18 -5.67
CA GLY A 252 0.50 6.94 -6.18
C GLY A 252 -1.01 6.86 -5.96
N GLY A 253 -1.49 5.77 -5.36
CA GLY A 253 -2.90 5.57 -5.09
C GLY A 253 -3.39 6.08 -3.72
N ASN A 254 -2.60 6.85 -2.96
CA ASN A 254 -3.01 7.29 -1.62
C ASN A 254 -4.28 8.16 -1.66
N ALA A 255 -4.37 9.11 -2.61
CA ALA A 255 -5.55 9.95 -2.79
C ALA A 255 -6.79 9.20 -3.32
N GLU A 256 -6.62 7.95 -3.77
CA GLU A 256 -7.73 7.07 -4.13
C GLU A 256 -8.34 6.36 -2.90
N LEU A 257 -7.54 6.22 -1.84
CA LEU A 257 -7.93 5.62 -0.55
C LEU A 257 -8.46 6.66 0.41
N VAL A 258 -7.74 7.78 0.56
CA VAL A 258 -8.05 8.84 1.52
C VAL A 258 -8.79 9.98 0.83
N ALA A 259 -10.06 10.16 1.17
CA ALA A 259 -10.86 11.29 0.70
C ALA A 259 -10.58 12.52 1.60
N ARG A 260 -9.87 13.52 1.05
CA ARG A 260 -9.51 14.75 1.75
C ARG A 260 -10.73 15.40 2.42
N GLY A 261 -10.62 15.72 3.69
CA GLY A 261 -11.67 16.39 4.47
C GLY A 261 -12.86 15.49 4.84
N ARG A 262 -12.81 14.18 4.52
CA ARG A 262 -13.86 13.21 4.85
C ARG A 262 -13.34 11.97 5.59
N THR A 263 -12.28 11.34 5.08
CA THR A 263 -11.67 10.17 5.74
C THR A 263 -10.26 10.44 6.24
N GLY A 264 -9.75 11.66 5.99
CA GLY A 264 -8.41 12.07 6.36
C GLY A 264 -7.93 13.31 5.61
N GLU A 265 -6.63 13.54 5.68
CA GLU A 265 -5.93 14.65 5.02
C GLU A 265 -4.91 14.11 4.02
N ILE A 266 -4.80 14.79 2.88
CA ILE A 266 -3.77 14.53 1.87
C ILE A 266 -2.87 15.76 1.78
N VAL A 267 -1.57 15.56 1.91
CA VAL A 267 -0.54 16.62 1.87
C VAL A 267 0.50 16.31 0.81
N GLN A 268 1.27 17.31 0.39
CA GLN A 268 2.35 17.08 -0.57
C GLN A 268 3.49 16.25 0.07
N ALA A 269 4.16 15.41 -0.74
CA ALA A 269 5.35 14.71 -0.30
C ALA A 269 6.48 15.70 0.00
N ASN A 270 7.37 15.36 0.95
CA ASN A 270 8.46 16.23 1.40
C ASN A 270 7.99 17.58 1.99
N ASP A 271 6.75 17.67 2.46
CA ASP A 271 6.22 18.88 3.09
C ASP A 271 5.87 18.62 4.58
N PRO A 272 6.88 18.67 5.47
CA PRO A 272 6.68 18.49 6.91
C PRO A 272 5.79 19.60 7.52
N GLN A 273 5.74 20.81 6.94
CA GLN A 273 4.93 21.92 7.42
C GLN A 273 3.44 21.65 7.17
N ALA A 274 3.06 21.24 5.94
CA ALA A 274 1.69 20.87 5.64
C ALA A 274 1.23 19.66 6.47
N MET A 275 2.12 18.68 6.68
CA MET A 275 1.85 17.51 7.52
C MET A 275 1.67 17.91 8.98
N ALA A 276 2.50 18.80 9.51
CA ALA A 276 2.38 19.35 10.87
C ALA A 276 1.06 20.10 11.06
N ALA A 277 0.66 20.93 10.10
CA ALA A 277 -0.61 21.64 10.16
C ALA A 277 -1.80 20.68 10.18
N ALA A 278 -1.76 19.59 9.39
CA ALA A 278 -2.77 18.53 9.42
C ALA A 278 -2.81 17.81 10.77
N LEU A 279 -1.65 17.49 11.36
CA LEU A 279 -1.54 16.91 12.71
C LEU A 279 -2.17 17.81 13.76
N VAL A 280 -1.85 19.12 13.74
CA VAL A 280 -2.40 20.10 14.69
C VAL A 280 -3.92 20.17 14.57
N ARG A 281 -4.46 20.23 13.34
CA ARG A 281 -5.93 20.25 13.13
C ARG A 281 -6.61 19.04 13.75
N LEU A 282 -6.16 17.83 13.44
CA LEU A 282 -6.79 16.61 13.96
C LEU A 282 -6.57 16.42 15.45
N ALA A 283 -5.37 16.74 15.96
CA ALA A 283 -5.11 16.67 17.39
C ALA A 283 -5.90 17.70 18.20
N SER A 284 -6.25 18.85 17.62
CA SER A 284 -7.04 19.91 18.28
C SER A 284 -8.55 19.69 18.17
N ASP A 285 -9.01 18.81 17.29
CA ASP A 285 -10.42 18.48 17.09
C ASP A 285 -10.64 16.95 17.10
N PRO A 286 -10.70 16.32 18.30
CA PRO A 286 -10.92 14.88 18.42
C PRO A 286 -12.26 14.41 17.84
N ALA A 287 -13.30 15.25 17.85
CA ALA A 287 -14.59 14.90 17.26
C ALA A 287 -14.48 14.74 15.74
N ARG A 288 -13.80 15.67 15.09
CA ARG A 288 -13.52 15.59 13.64
C ARG A 288 -12.60 14.42 13.30
N ALA A 289 -11.62 14.13 14.14
CA ALA A 289 -10.75 12.98 13.96
C ALA A 289 -11.56 11.67 14.04
N ALA A 290 -12.47 11.54 14.99
CA ALA A 290 -13.35 10.38 15.14
C ALA A 290 -14.30 10.22 13.92
N GLU A 291 -14.88 11.32 13.43
CA GLU A 291 -15.72 11.33 12.24
C GLU A 291 -14.94 10.81 11.00
N PHE A 292 -13.71 11.29 10.78
CA PHE A 292 -12.86 10.80 9.70
C PHE A 292 -12.55 9.32 9.82
N GLY A 293 -12.29 8.84 11.03
CA GLY A 293 -12.05 7.43 11.30
C GLY A 293 -13.27 6.57 10.98
N ALA A 294 -14.46 6.97 11.42
CA ALA A 294 -15.72 6.27 11.15
C ALA A 294 -16.03 6.21 9.63
N GLU A 295 -15.91 7.34 8.93
CA GLU A 295 -16.09 7.41 7.48
C GLU A 295 -15.05 6.54 6.74
N GLY A 296 -13.79 6.55 7.21
CA GLY A 296 -12.72 5.72 6.67
C GLY A 296 -13.04 4.24 6.82
N ARG A 297 -13.52 3.80 7.96
CA ARG A 297 -13.97 2.43 8.22
C ARG A 297 -15.09 2.02 7.29
N ALA A 298 -16.13 2.83 7.16
CA ALA A 298 -17.27 2.57 6.29
C ALA A 298 -16.82 2.42 4.81
N GLU A 299 -15.89 3.26 4.35
CA GLU A 299 -15.34 3.18 3.00
C GLU A 299 -14.56 1.89 2.76
N VAL A 300 -13.76 1.44 3.75
CA VAL A 300 -13.02 0.17 3.68
C VAL A 300 -13.97 -1.02 3.61
N GLU A 301 -14.98 -1.08 4.46
CA GLU A 301 -15.95 -2.16 4.46
C GLU A 301 -16.69 -2.28 3.12
N ARG A 302 -17.02 -1.14 2.53
CA ARG A 302 -17.75 -1.08 1.26
C ARG A 302 -16.87 -1.45 0.05
N ARG A 303 -15.60 -1.00 0.00
CA ARG A 303 -14.78 -1.05 -1.22
C ARG A 303 -13.48 -1.83 -1.12
N PHE A 304 -12.89 -1.89 0.06
CA PHE A 304 -11.52 -2.36 0.24
C PHE A 304 -11.41 -3.54 1.21
N SER A 305 -12.51 -4.23 1.49
CA SER A 305 -12.46 -5.47 2.26
C SER A 305 -11.77 -6.58 1.48
N LEU A 306 -11.16 -7.54 2.22
CA LEU A 306 -10.56 -8.73 1.61
C LEU A 306 -11.58 -9.49 0.76
N GLN A 307 -12.83 -9.55 1.20
CA GLN A 307 -13.93 -10.18 0.48
C GLN A 307 -14.21 -9.48 -0.86
N ALA A 308 -14.24 -8.14 -0.88
CA ALA A 308 -14.45 -7.37 -2.10
C ALA A 308 -13.31 -7.61 -3.11
N MET A 309 -12.05 -7.61 -2.65
CA MET A 309 -10.89 -7.93 -3.49
C MET A 309 -10.98 -9.34 -4.08
N VAL A 310 -11.22 -10.35 -3.24
CA VAL A 310 -11.33 -11.77 -3.67
C VAL A 310 -12.45 -11.95 -4.69
N HIS A 311 -13.62 -11.31 -4.44
CA HIS A 311 -14.74 -11.34 -5.38
C HIS A 311 -14.36 -10.73 -6.74
N ALA A 312 -13.66 -9.59 -6.76
CA ALA A 312 -13.20 -8.94 -7.98
C ALA A 312 -12.22 -9.82 -8.77
N TYR A 313 -11.26 -10.47 -8.09
CA TYR A 313 -10.34 -11.42 -8.72
C TYR A 313 -11.06 -12.63 -9.27
N ARG A 314 -11.96 -13.27 -8.50
CA ARG A 314 -12.76 -14.42 -8.96
C ARG A 314 -13.58 -14.05 -10.20
N SER A 315 -14.33 -12.96 -10.14
CA SER A 315 -15.13 -12.49 -11.27
C SER A 315 -14.29 -12.23 -12.53
N LEU A 316 -13.06 -11.71 -12.37
CA LEU A 316 -12.15 -11.53 -13.50
C LEU A 316 -11.70 -12.87 -14.06
N TYR A 317 -11.26 -13.80 -13.21
CA TYR A 317 -10.77 -15.12 -13.63
C TYR A 317 -11.88 -15.96 -14.29
N ASP A 318 -13.08 -15.95 -13.73
CA ASP A 318 -14.23 -16.67 -14.28
C ASP A 318 -14.58 -16.16 -15.68
N ARG A 319 -14.54 -14.84 -15.91
CA ARG A 319 -14.74 -14.26 -17.25
C ARG A 319 -13.64 -14.66 -18.24
N LEU A 320 -12.39 -14.70 -17.78
CA LEU A 320 -11.23 -15.02 -18.63
C LEU A 320 -11.11 -16.52 -18.93
N ALA A 321 -11.57 -17.40 -18.04
CA ALA A 321 -11.53 -18.85 -18.20
C ALA A 321 -12.67 -19.38 -19.08
N ARG A 322 -13.75 -18.62 -19.26
CA ARG A 322 -14.82 -19.01 -20.18
C ARG A 322 -14.31 -18.94 -21.62
N PRO A 323 -14.53 -19.99 -22.45
CA PRO A 323 -14.26 -19.87 -23.87
C PRO A 323 -15.12 -18.74 -24.46
N PRO A 324 -14.64 -18.01 -25.48
CA PRO A 324 -15.48 -17.03 -26.18
C PRO A 324 -16.76 -17.73 -26.61
N MET A 325 -17.92 -17.18 -26.23
CA MET A 325 -19.21 -17.68 -26.75
C MET A 325 -19.10 -17.62 -28.27
N GLY A 326 -19.16 -18.79 -28.90
CA GLY A 326 -19.14 -18.89 -30.34
C GLY A 326 -20.21 -17.96 -30.89
N ASN A 327 -19.86 -17.11 -31.86
CA ASN A 327 -20.87 -16.48 -32.72
C ASN A 327 -21.73 -17.64 -33.27
N GLU A 328 -22.91 -17.82 -32.73
CA GLU A 328 -23.95 -18.55 -33.45
C GLU A 328 -24.09 -17.82 -34.78
N ARG A 329 -23.49 -18.40 -35.82
CA ARG A 329 -23.75 -17.99 -37.17
C ARG A 329 -25.26 -18.28 -37.36
N GLN A 330 -26.03 -17.21 -37.35
CA GLN A 330 -27.37 -17.26 -37.91
C GLN A 330 -27.20 -17.69 -39.35
N GLY A 331 -27.53 -18.95 -39.60
CA GLY A 331 -27.72 -19.54 -40.92
C GLY A 331 -29.07 -19.08 -41.53
#